data_a7cd46e55c56d920e135603a57e026c3
#
_entry.id   a7cd46e55c56d920e135603a57e026c3
#
_cell.length_a   1.000
_cell.length_b   1.000
_cell.length_c   1.000
_cell.angle_alpha   90.00
_cell.angle_beta   90.00
_cell.angle_gamma   90.00
#
_symmetry.space_group_name_H-M   'P 1'
#
loop_
_entity.id
_entity.type
_entity.pdbx_description
1 polymer ?
#
loop_
_entity_poly.entity_id
_entity_poly.type
_entity_poly.pdbx_seq_one_letter_code
_entity_poly.pdbx_strand_id
1 'polypeptide(L)'
;LREHPEDAVQRQWDIMNHNATAARKLVQRVGSLPPERRMVRLGSEMLQGYTEANWIKWWQQPEIQRHCENIFAPVGEMARRLDVKVSFHPGQFCVLSSVTEDIRKRSIEEFEYHADMARWMGFGKSFQDGCKINVHISGKLGPQGILDALPKLSPEARNLITIENDEMGWGLDASLELEKHLALVMDIHHHWIRDEEYIEANDDRVKRVIDSWRGQRPSMHYSYSR
;
A
#
# COMPACT_ATOMS: atom_id res chain seq x y z
N LEU A 1 -19.84 14.98 -13.66
CA LEU A 1 -19.70 15.11 -12.21
C LEU A 1 -19.79 16.57 -11.71
N ARG A 2 -19.40 17.57 -12.49
CA ARG A 2 -19.49 18.99 -12.10
C ARG A 2 -20.89 19.58 -12.35
N GLU A 3 -21.64 19.01 -13.27
CA GLU A 3 -22.95 19.55 -13.71
C GLU A 3 -24.14 18.98 -12.93
N HIS A 4 -23.98 17.82 -12.29
CA HIS A 4 -25.01 17.12 -11.52
C HIS A 4 -24.43 16.56 -10.20
N PRO A 5 -24.34 17.36 -9.14
CA PRO A 5 -23.76 16.93 -7.86
C PRO A 5 -24.48 15.73 -7.22
N GLU A 6 -25.80 15.64 -7.40
CA GLU A 6 -26.63 14.56 -6.85
C GLU A 6 -26.30 13.22 -7.52
N ASP A 7 -26.16 13.20 -8.84
CA ASP A 7 -25.73 12.03 -9.59
C ASP A 7 -24.31 11.60 -9.19
N ALA A 8 -23.46 12.58 -8.86
CA ALA A 8 -22.10 12.32 -8.41
C ALA A 8 -22.06 11.60 -7.05
N VAL A 9 -22.89 12.01 -6.10
CA VAL A 9 -23.01 11.36 -4.77
C VAL A 9 -23.53 9.93 -4.94
N GLN A 10 -24.61 9.74 -5.70
CA GLN A 10 -25.13 8.39 -5.94
C GLN A 10 -24.06 7.49 -6.60
N ARG A 11 -23.31 8.02 -7.53
CA ARG A 11 -22.23 7.28 -8.18
C ARG A 11 -21.09 6.91 -7.21
N GLN A 12 -20.76 7.76 -6.24
CA GLN A 12 -19.79 7.40 -5.19
C GLN A 12 -20.29 6.20 -4.35
N TRP A 13 -21.57 6.21 -3.96
CA TRP A 13 -22.19 5.07 -3.27
C TRP A 13 -22.11 3.78 -4.08
N ASP A 14 -22.45 3.85 -5.37
CA ASP A 14 -22.42 2.68 -6.25
C ASP A 14 -20.99 2.13 -6.43
N ILE A 15 -20.00 3.02 -6.62
CA ILE A 15 -18.59 2.65 -6.79
C ILE A 15 -18.04 1.99 -5.53
N MET A 16 -18.22 2.57 -4.34
CA MET A 16 -17.65 1.98 -3.13
C MET A 16 -18.29 0.63 -2.79
N ASN A 17 -19.61 0.47 -2.96
CA ASN A 17 -20.29 -0.80 -2.76
C ASN A 17 -19.84 -1.86 -3.76
N HIS A 18 -19.71 -1.48 -5.04
CA HIS A 18 -19.20 -2.35 -6.10
C HIS A 18 -17.78 -2.81 -5.79
N ASN A 19 -16.89 -1.88 -5.46
CA ASN A 19 -15.48 -2.16 -5.22
C ASN A 19 -15.25 -3.01 -3.98
N ALA A 20 -15.97 -2.76 -2.88
CA ALA A 20 -15.92 -3.62 -1.70
C ALA A 20 -16.39 -5.05 -2.00
N THR A 21 -17.46 -5.18 -2.80
CA THR A 21 -17.97 -6.49 -3.26
C THR A 21 -16.96 -7.20 -4.15
N ALA A 22 -16.32 -6.48 -5.08
CA ALA A 22 -15.29 -7.03 -5.96
C ALA A 22 -14.05 -7.46 -5.16
N ALA A 23 -13.58 -6.64 -4.23
CA ALA A 23 -12.47 -6.97 -3.34
C ALA A 23 -12.75 -8.25 -2.53
N ARG A 24 -13.97 -8.39 -1.98
CA ARG A 24 -14.37 -9.60 -1.25
C ARG A 24 -14.34 -10.85 -2.12
N LYS A 25 -14.87 -10.77 -3.35
CA LYS A 25 -14.83 -11.88 -4.31
C LYS A 25 -13.40 -12.25 -4.69
N LEU A 26 -12.53 -11.26 -4.87
CA LEU A 26 -11.12 -11.46 -5.18
C LEU A 26 -10.40 -12.17 -4.04
N VAL A 27 -10.57 -11.71 -2.80
CA VAL A 27 -10.00 -12.34 -1.60
C VAL A 27 -10.50 -13.79 -1.46
N GLN A 28 -11.79 -14.02 -1.69
CA GLN A 28 -12.37 -15.38 -1.65
C GLN A 28 -11.71 -16.29 -2.69
N ARG A 29 -11.54 -15.81 -3.92
CA ARG A 29 -10.90 -16.56 -4.99
C ARG A 29 -9.43 -16.87 -4.67
N VAL A 30 -8.69 -15.89 -4.18
CA VAL A 30 -7.29 -16.06 -3.78
C VAL A 30 -7.17 -17.02 -2.60
N GLY A 31 -8.13 -16.99 -1.66
CA GLY A 31 -8.19 -17.91 -0.54
C GLY A 31 -8.41 -19.39 -0.91
N SER A 32 -8.87 -19.69 -2.14
CA SER A 32 -8.96 -21.05 -2.65
C SER A 32 -7.66 -21.58 -3.26
N LEU A 33 -6.64 -20.73 -3.40
CA LEU A 33 -5.31 -21.13 -3.90
C LEU A 33 -4.51 -21.85 -2.80
N PRO A 34 -3.44 -22.58 -3.17
CA PRO A 34 -2.47 -23.10 -2.20
C PRO A 34 -1.94 -21.99 -1.27
N PRO A 35 -1.64 -22.30 0.01
CA PRO A 35 -1.30 -21.29 1.02
C PRO A 35 -0.18 -20.33 0.61
N GLU A 36 0.84 -20.83 -0.08
CA GLU A 36 1.98 -20.06 -0.57
C GLU A 36 1.60 -19.01 -1.64
N ARG A 37 0.42 -19.13 -2.26
CA ARG A 37 -0.09 -18.22 -3.29
C ARG A 37 -1.19 -17.28 -2.79
N ARG A 38 -1.52 -17.31 -1.50
CA ARG A 38 -2.60 -16.50 -0.92
C ARG A 38 -2.13 -15.07 -0.64
N MET A 39 -1.85 -14.35 -1.70
CA MET A 39 -1.51 -12.93 -1.66
C MET A 39 -2.31 -12.19 -2.72
N VAL A 40 -2.81 -11.01 -2.38
CA VAL A 40 -3.58 -10.16 -3.28
C VAL A 40 -3.21 -8.70 -3.10
N ARG A 41 -2.99 -8.01 -4.20
CA ARG A 41 -2.90 -6.55 -4.25
C ARG A 41 -4.26 -6.00 -4.66
N LEU A 42 -4.89 -5.22 -3.79
CA LEU A 42 -6.11 -4.49 -4.10
C LEU A 42 -5.76 -3.18 -4.83
N GLY A 43 -6.65 -2.73 -5.70
CA GLY A 43 -6.44 -1.51 -6.46
C GLY A 43 -6.43 -0.26 -5.58
N SER A 44 -5.65 0.73 -5.97
CA SER A 44 -5.56 2.00 -5.25
C SER A 44 -6.75 2.91 -5.49
N GLU A 45 -7.45 2.76 -6.60
CA GLU A 45 -8.58 3.62 -6.99
C GLU A 45 -9.95 3.07 -6.57
N MET A 46 -10.00 2.46 -5.37
CA MET A 46 -11.25 1.85 -4.88
C MET A 46 -12.28 2.89 -4.43
N LEU A 47 -11.83 4.03 -3.94
CA LEU A 47 -12.66 5.15 -3.48
C LEU A 47 -12.26 6.42 -4.20
N GLN A 48 -12.96 6.73 -5.28
CA GLN A 48 -12.60 7.83 -6.16
C GLN A 48 -12.71 9.18 -5.44
N GLY A 49 -11.68 10.01 -5.62
CA GLY A 49 -11.67 11.36 -5.09
C GLY A 49 -11.55 11.44 -3.56
N TYR A 50 -11.10 10.37 -2.88
CA TYR A 50 -10.96 10.36 -1.42
C TYR A 50 -10.07 11.49 -0.90
N THR A 51 -8.98 11.78 -1.60
CA THR A 51 -8.03 12.85 -1.26
C THR A 51 -8.29 14.16 -2.01
N GLU A 52 -9.32 14.21 -2.85
CA GLU A 52 -9.68 15.39 -3.63
C GLU A 52 -10.35 16.47 -2.77
N ALA A 53 -9.87 17.71 -2.87
CA ALA A 53 -10.35 18.83 -2.07
C ALA A 53 -11.88 19.02 -2.09
N ASN A 54 -12.52 18.72 -3.23
CA ASN A 54 -13.97 18.86 -3.41
C ASN A 54 -14.77 17.74 -2.71
N TRP A 55 -14.15 16.59 -2.45
CA TRP A 55 -14.79 15.41 -1.91
C TRP A 55 -14.37 15.07 -0.47
N ILE A 56 -13.26 15.59 0.01
CA ILE A 56 -12.73 15.27 1.34
C ILE A 56 -13.75 15.45 2.46
N LYS A 57 -14.53 16.53 2.42
CA LYS A 57 -15.58 16.79 3.42
C LYS A 57 -16.71 15.77 3.37
N TRP A 58 -17.04 15.26 2.19
CA TRP A 58 -18.04 14.21 2.03
C TRP A 58 -17.52 12.88 2.59
N TRP A 59 -16.29 12.51 2.25
CA TRP A 59 -15.66 11.30 2.76
C TRP A 59 -15.49 11.32 4.29
N GLN A 60 -15.29 12.49 4.89
CA GLN A 60 -15.14 12.64 6.34
C GLN A 60 -16.48 12.60 7.12
N GLN A 61 -17.61 12.52 6.45
CA GLN A 61 -18.90 12.42 7.14
C GLN A 61 -18.98 11.10 7.93
N PRO A 62 -19.45 11.13 9.20
CA PRO A 62 -19.48 9.93 10.04
C PRO A 62 -20.32 8.78 9.48
N GLU A 63 -21.36 9.10 8.72
CA GLU A 63 -22.20 8.09 8.06
C GLU A 63 -21.45 7.37 6.93
N ILE A 64 -20.67 8.13 6.15
CA ILE A 64 -19.85 7.57 5.06
C ILE A 64 -18.73 6.69 5.63
N GLN A 65 -18.06 7.17 6.68
CA GLN A 65 -17.02 6.42 7.38
C GLN A 65 -17.56 5.09 7.95
N ARG A 66 -18.72 5.13 8.61
CA ARG A 66 -19.39 3.91 9.13
C ARG A 66 -19.80 2.97 8.00
N HIS A 67 -20.27 3.52 6.89
CA HIS A 67 -20.62 2.68 5.73
C HIS A 67 -19.38 1.99 5.15
N CYS A 68 -18.30 2.73 4.95
CA CYS A 68 -17.02 2.15 4.51
C CYS A 68 -16.57 1.02 5.46
N GLU A 69 -16.60 1.25 6.76
CA GLU A 69 -16.29 0.21 7.74
C GLU A 69 -17.19 -1.03 7.56
N ASN A 70 -18.49 -0.84 7.44
CA ASN A 70 -19.44 -1.93 7.29
C ASN A 70 -19.21 -2.78 6.01
N ILE A 71 -18.84 -2.14 4.90
CA ILE A 71 -18.64 -2.87 3.63
C ILE A 71 -17.24 -3.46 3.50
N PHE A 72 -16.22 -2.87 4.14
CA PHE A 72 -14.83 -3.36 4.07
C PHE A 72 -14.47 -4.34 5.20
N ALA A 73 -15.09 -4.26 6.38
CA ALA A 73 -14.84 -5.21 7.46
C ALA A 73 -15.01 -6.69 7.02
N PRO A 74 -16.06 -7.08 6.26
CA PRO A 74 -16.19 -8.44 5.78
C PRO A 74 -15.08 -8.88 4.81
N VAL A 75 -14.42 -7.94 4.10
CA VAL A 75 -13.27 -8.24 3.24
C VAL A 75 -12.07 -8.67 4.09
N GLY A 76 -11.77 -7.88 5.13
CA GLY A 76 -10.67 -8.17 6.04
C GLY A 76 -10.90 -9.44 6.88
N GLU A 77 -12.12 -9.66 7.36
CA GLU A 77 -12.50 -10.90 8.07
C GLU A 77 -12.28 -12.14 7.18
N MET A 78 -12.69 -12.05 5.92
CA MET A 78 -12.47 -13.13 4.96
C MET A 78 -11.00 -13.36 4.70
N ALA A 79 -10.19 -12.29 4.53
CA ALA A 79 -8.76 -12.39 4.33
C ALA A 79 -8.07 -13.09 5.50
N ARG A 80 -8.38 -12.71 6.74
CA ARG A 80 -7.83 -13.38 7.95
C ARG A 80 -8.26 -14.83 8.04
N ARG A 81 -9.54 -15.13 7.82
CA ARG A 81 -10.06 -16.50 7.89
C ARG A 81 -9.43 -17.44 6.87
N LEU A 82 -9.11 -16.93 5.67
CA LEU A 82 -8.54 -17.70 4.57
C LEU A 82 -7.00 -17.61 4.51
N ASP A 83 -6.37 -16.93 5.45
CA ASP A 83 -4.93 -16.64 5.46
C ASP A 83 -4.46 -16.00 4.14
N VAL A 84 -5.22 -15.02 3.65
CA VAL A 84 -4.86 -14.23 2.46
C VAL A 84 -4.15 -12.96 2.91
N LYS A 85 -2.92 -12.75 2.46
CA LYS A 85 -2.21 -11.49 2.62
C LYS A 85 -2.77 -10.45 1.66
N VAL A 86 -3.13 -9.30 2.22
CA VAL A 86 -3.64 -8.16 1.47
C VAL A 86 -2.54 -7.11 1.33
N SER A 87 -2.44 -6.49 0.17
CA SER A 87 -1.57 -5.35 -0.02
C SER A 87 -2.23 -4.27 -0.86
N PHE A 88 -1.74 -3.05 -0.68
CA PHE A 88 -2.01 -1.91 -1.53
C PHE A 88 -0.70 -1.39 -2.11
N HIS A 89 -0.81 -0.65 -3.18
CA HIS A 89 0.34 -0.01 -3.81
C HIS A 89 -0.11 1.36 -4.34
N PRO A 90 0.06 2.44 -3.55
CA PRO A 90 -0.17 3.80 -4.01
C PRO A 90 0.57 4.07 -5.32
N GLY A 91 -0.03 4.89 -6.17
CA GLY A 91 0.57 5.21 -7.46
C GLY A 91 1.91 5.94 -7.34
N GLN A 92 2.63 6.04 -8.45
CA GLN A 92 3.97 6.66 -8.55
C GLN A 92 4.04 8.12 -8.06
N PHE A 93 2.90 8.77 -7.87
CA PHE A 93 2.83 10.14 -7.35
C PHE A 93 2.89 10.21 -5.81
N CYS A 94 2.85 9.08 -5.11
CA CYS A 94 3.05 9.00 -3.67
C CYS A 94 4.55 9.04 -3.34
N VAL A 95 5.12 10.25 -3.27
CA VAL A 95 6.55 10.50 -3.10
C VAL A 95 6.83 11.04 -1.70
N LEU A 96 6.90 10.15 -0.70
CA LEU A 96 7.11 10.49 0.71
C LEU A 96 8.43 11.22 0.97
N SER A 97 9.46 10.99 0.15
CA SER A 97 10.80 11.61 0.27
C SER A 97 11.04 12.75 -0.72
N SER A 98 9.98 13.46 -1.16
CA SER A 98 10.12 14.66 -1.99
C SER A 98 10.77 15.81 -1.22
N VAL A 99 11.58 16.63 -1.89
CA VAL A 99 12.09 17.92 -1.35
C VAL A 99 10.98 18.97 -1.23
N THR A 100 9.91 18.83 -2.00
CA THR A 100 8.78 19.77 -2.02
C THR A 100 7.78 19.40 -0.93
N GLU A 101 7.51 20.31 -0.01
CA GLU A 101 6.65 20.08 1.14
C GLU A 101 5.21 19.71 0.74
N ASP A 102 4.64 20.42 -0.24
CA ASP A 102 3.29 20.13 -0.75
C ASP A 102 3.17 18.71 -1.32
N ILE A 103 4.21 18.24 -2.02
CA ILE A 103 4.23 16.87 -2.55
C ILE A 103 4.28 15.87 -1.39
N ARG A 104 5.12 16.11 -0.38
CA ARG A 104 5.16 15.23 0.81
C ARG A 104 3.82 15.18 1.53
N LYS A 105 3.18 16.33 1.71
CA LYS A 105 1.86 16.42 2.36
C LYS A 105 0.82 15.60 1.61
N ARG A 106 0.70 15.80 0.29
CA ARG A 106 -0.23 15.02 -0.55
C ARG A 106 0.10 13.52 -0.56
N SER A 107 1.39 13.17 -0.53
CA SER A 107 1.84 11.79 -0.44
C SER A 107 1.44 11.13 0.89
N ILE A 108 1.51 11.87 1.99
CA ILE A 108 1.02 11.41 3.29
C ILE A 108 -0.51 11.23 3.24
N GLU A 109 -1.26 12.19 2.70
CA GLU A 109 -2.71 12.11 2.55
C GLU A 109 -3.11 10.89 1.69
N GLU A 110 -2.40 10.66 0.59
CA GLU A 110 -2.61 9.49 -0.28
C GLU A 110 -2.26 8.18 0.44
N PHE A 111 -1.20 8.15 1.23
CA PHE A 111 -0.83 6.98 2.01
C PHE A 111 -1.86 6.69 3.11
N GLU A 112 -2.33 7.73 3.82
CA GLU A 112 -3.38 7.61 4.86
C GLU A 112 -4.71 7.13 4.28
N TYR A 113 -5.05 7.52 3.04
CA TYR A 113 -6.19 6.94 2.34
C TYR A 113 -6.14 5.42 2.25
N HIS A 114 -4.98 4.87 1.90
CA HIS A 114 -4.79 3.42 1.86
C HIS A 114 -4.80 2.79 3.26
N ALA A 115 -4.29 3.51 4.25
CA ALA A 115 -4.35 3.10 5.65
C ALA A 115 -5.80 3.09 6.18
N ASP A 116 -6.64 4.03 5.76
CA ASP A 116 -8.07 4.03 6.09
C ASP A 116 -8.78 2.79 5.53
N MET A 117 -8.55 2.43 4.27
CA MET A 117 -9.09 1.20 3.71
C MET A 117 -8.65 -0.04 4.49
N ALA A 118 -7.37 -0.12 4.84
CA ALA A 118 -6.84 -1.23 5.65
C ALA A 118 -7.46 -1.24 7.06
N ARG A 119 -7.65 -0.08 7.68
CA ARG A 119 -8.26 0.10 9.01
C ARG A 119 -9.70 -0.39 9.01
N TRP A 120 -10.51 -0.04 8.01
CA TRP A 120 -11.89 -0.55 7.89
C TRP A 120 -11.94 -2.06 7.68
N MET A 121 -10.91 -2.65 7.08
CA MET A 121 -10.75 -4.11 6.99
C MET A 121 -10.28 -4.73 8.32
N GLY A 122 -9.97 -3.93 9.34
CA GLY A 122 -9.50 -4.35 10.65
C GLY A 122 -8.01 -4.66 10.71
N PHE A 123 -7.21 -4.09 9.78
CA PHE A 123 -5.75 -4.16 9.76
C PHE A 123 -5.10 -2.90 10.35
N GLY A 124 -3.78 -2.91 10.48
CA GLY A 124 -2.98 -1.78 10.95
C GLY A 124 -2.74 -1.72 12.45
N LYS A 125 -3.35 -2.62 13.24
CA LYS A 125 -3.16 -2.65 14.70
C LYS A 125 -1.76 -3.07 15.10
N SER A 126 -1.12 -3.88 14.26
CA SER A 126 0.26 -4.32 14.45
C SER A 126 0.95 -4.55 13.10
N PHE A 127 2.28 -4.64 13.13
CA PHE A 127 3.05 -5.04 11.95
C PHE A 127 2.67 -6.44 11.44
N GLN A 128 2.15 -7.30 12.32
CA GLN A 128 1.85 -8.71 12.04
C GLN A 128 0.47 -8.94 11.40
N ASP A 129 -0.33 -7.91 11.17
CA ASP A 129 -1.74 -8.04 10.78
C ASP A 129 -2.01 -8.61 9.37
N GLY A 130 -0.97 -8.90 8.58
CA GLY A 130 -1.12 -9.52 7.27
C GLY A 130 -1.55 -8.59 6.15
N CYS A 131 -1.54 -7.28 6.37
CA CYS A 131 -1.74 -6.25 5.35
C CYS A 131 -0.51 -5.35 5.26
N LYS A 132 -0.16 -4.93 4.03
CA LYS A 132 0.91 -3.96 3.78
C LYS A 132 0.53 -2.96 2.69
N ILE A 133 1.10 -1.76 2.79
CA ILE A 133 1.00 -0.69 1.81
C ILE A 133 2.41 -0.42 1.30
N ASN A 134 2.66 -0.77 0.06
CA ASN A 134 3.98 -0.69 -0.54
C ASN A 134 4.15 0.63 -1.31
N VAL A 135 5.23 1.35 -1.07
CA VAL A 135 5.59 2.56 -1.81
C VAL A 135 7.04 2.50 -2.26
N HIS A 136 7.32 3.11 -3.41
CA HIS A 136 8.68 3.21 -3.92
C HIS A 136 9.53 4.17 -3.08
N ILE A 137 10.81 3.86 -2.94
CA ILE A 137 11.79 4.81 -2.41
C ILE A 137 12.15 5.83 -3.50
N SER A 138 11.22 6.75 -3.75
CA SER A 138 11.33 7.79 -4.77
C SER A 138 11.44 9.18 -4.11
N GLY A 139 11.96 10.15 -4.85
CA GLY A 139 12.18 11.51 -4.34
C GLY A 139 13.62 11.76 -3.85
N LYS A 140 14.03 13.03 -3.93
CA LYS A 140 15.45 13.41 -3.77
C LYS A 140 16.01 13.22 -2.36
N LEU A 141 15.16 13.16 -1.32
CA LEU A 141 15.59 12.98 0.05
C LEU A 141 15.92 11.51 0.39
N GLY A 142 15.56 10.57 -0.47
CA GLY A 142 15.89 9.14 -0.31
C GLY A 142 15.49 8.55 1.03
N PRO A 143 16.34 7.68 1.61
CA PRO A 143 16.06 7.01 2.89
C PRO A 143 15.74 7.98 4.02
N GLN A 144 16.48 9.08 4.14
CA GLN A 144 16.25 10.07 5.19
C GLN A 144 14.85 10.68 5.07
N GLY A 145 14.40 10.99 3.85
CA GLY A 145 13.05 11.54 3.63
C GLY A 145 11.94 10.57 4.04
N ILE A 146 12.15 9.26 3.87
CA ILE A 146 11.24 8.23 4.37
C ILE A 146 11.21 8.26 5.91
N LEU A 147 12.38 8.27 6.57
CA LEU A 147 12.46 8.34 8.03
C LEU A 147 11.78 9.60 8.59
N ASP A 148 11.94 10.74 7.92
CA ASP A 148 11.30 12.01 8.29
C ASP A 148 9.78 12.01 8.08
N ALA A 149 9.27 11.16 7.19
CA ALA A 149 7.84 10.99 6.94
C ALA A 149 7.16 10.09 7.99
N LEU A 150 7.85 9.07 8.52
CA LEU A 150 7.26 8.09 9.43
C LEU A 150 6.56 8.73 10.66
N PRO A 151 7.13 9.71 11.37
CA PRO A 151 6.45 10.33 12.51
C PRO A 151 5.16 11.07 12.15
N LYS A 152 4.97 11.42 10.88
CA LYS A 152 3.81 12.15 10.37
C LYS A 152 2.66 11.22 9.97
N LEU A 153 2.94 9.93 9.82
CA LEU A 153 1.94 8.90 9.55
C LEU A 153 1.20 8.51 10.84
N SER A 154 -0.06 8.11 10.69
CA SER A 154 -0.83 7.50 11.79
C SER A 154 -0.15 6.23 12.32
N PRO A 155 -0.43 5.80 13.56
CA PRO A 155 0.13 4.56 14.10
C PRO A 155 -0.16 3.35 13.21
N GLU A 156 -1.36 3.25 12.68
CA GLU A 156 -1.78 2.18 11.78
C GLU A 156 -1.01 2.22 10.46
N ALA A 157 -0.87 3.39 9.86
CA ALA A 157 -0.11 3.57 8.63
C ALA A 157 1.36 3.14 8.80
N ARG A 158 1.97 3.46 9.95
CA ARG A 158 3.35 3.01 10.29
C ARG A 158 3.49 1.49 10.42
N ASN A 159 2.44 0.80 10.86
CA ASN A 159 2.44 -0.66 10.92
C ASN A 159 2.29 -1.31 9.54
N LEU A 160 1.74 -0.56 8.58
CA LEU A 160 1.38 -1.08 7.25
C LEU A 160 2.44 -0.80 6.19
N ILE A 161 3.26 0.25 6.34
CA ILE A 161 4.20 0.70 5.31
C ILE A 161 5.28 -0.32 5.02
N THR A 162 5.55 -0.51 3.71
CA THR A 162 6.74 -1.18 3.18
C THR A 162 7.37 -0.31 2.11
N ILE A 163 8.68 -0.46 1.91
CA ILE A 163 9.45 0.33 0.94
C ILE A 163 10.02 -0.58 -0.13
N GLU A 164 9.82 -0.19 -1.38
CA GLU A 164 10.32 -0.87 -2.57
C GLU A 164 11.46 -0.07 -3.22
N ASN A 165 12.51 -0.78 -3.67
CA ASN A 165 13.56 -0.18 -4.49
C ASN A 165 13.00 0.31 -5.83
N ASP A 166 13.57 1.40 -6.35
CA ASP A 166 13.07 2.12 -7.52
C ASP A 166 14.11 2.13 -8.63
N GLU A 167 13.68 2.01 -9.87
CA GLU A 167 14.58 1.97 -11.03
C GLU A 167 15.14 3.34 -11.41
N MET A 168 14.40 4.43 -11.12
CA MET A 168 14.77 5.81 -11.47
C MET A 168 15.30 6.60 -10.27
N GLY A 169 14.84 6.25 -9.08
CA GLY A 169 15.18 6.93 -7.84
C GLY A 169 16.32 6.25 -7.08
N TRP A 170 16.00 5.59 -5.99
CA TRP A 170 16.94 4.96 -5.07
C TRP A 170 16.86 3.43 -5.17
N GLY A 171 17.99 2.80 -5.43
CA GLY A 171 18.09 1.36 -5.61
C GLY A 171 17.99 0.55 -4.32
N LEU A 172 18.30 -0.75 -4.45
CA LEU A 172 18.20 -1.71 -3.37
C LEU A 172 19.09 -1.35 -2.16
N ASP A 173 20.33 -0.93 -2.39
CA ASP A 173 21.26 -0.59 -1.31
C ASP A 173 20.76 0.58 -0.45
N ALA A 174 20.16 1.59 -1.07
CA ALA A 174 19.53 2.69 -0.35
C ALA A 174 18.29 2.22 0.44
N SER A 175 17.48 1.31 -0.11
CA SER A 175 16.37 0.71 0.61
C SER A 175 16.83 -0.07 1.84
N LEU A 176 17.97 -0.76 1.77
CA LEU A 176 18.54 -1.52 2.88
C LEU A 176 18.96 -0.64 4.07
N GLU A 177 19.17 0.66 3.89
CA GLU A 177 19.39 1.58 5.02
C GLU A 177 18.16 1.65 5.95
N LEU A 178 16.97 1.29 5.46
CA LEU A 178 15.71 1.32 6.19
C LEU A 178 15.32 -0.02 6.84
N GLU A 179 16.09 -1.10 6.64
CA GLU A 179 15.74 -2.47 7.07
C GLU A 179 15.42 -2.63 8.57
N LYS A 180 16.02 -1.79 9.43
CA LYS A 180 15.78 -1.80 10.87
C LYS A 180 14.47 -1.11 11.26
N HIS A 181 13.94 -0.30 10.38
CA HIS A 181 12.76 0.52 10.63
C HIS A 181 11.51 -0.05 9.95
N LEU A 182 11.64 -0.56 8.72
CA LEU A 182 10.55 -0.95 7.84
C LEU A 182 10.82 -2.30 7.19
N ALA A 183 9.74 -2.99 6.78
CA ALA A 183 9.88 -4.11 5.88
C ALA A 183 10.15 -3.61 4.45
N LEU A 184 11.01 -4.31 3.74
CA LEU A 184 11.44 -3.95 2.39
C LEU A 184 10.81 -4.89 1.37
N VAL A 185 10.41 -4.34 0.25
CA VAL A 185 10.00 -5.07 -0.94
C VAL A 185 11.10 -4.94 -1.97
N MET A 186 11.61 -6.06 -2.43
CA MET A 186 12.57 -6.07 -3.52
C MET A 186 11.83 -6.27 -4.84
N ASP A 187 11.96 -5.32 -5.76
CA ASP A 187 11.65 -5.52 -7.17
C ASP A 187 12.94 -5.84 -7.92
N ILE A 188 13.02 -7.07 -8.43
CA ILE A 188 14.21 -7.59 -9.12
C ILE A 188 14.40 -6.89 -10.46
N HIS A 189 13.30 -6.49 -11.12
CA HIS A 189 13.37 -5.81 -12.39
C HIS A 189 13.86 -4.37 -12.24
N HIS A 190 13.41 -3.64 -11.20
CA HIS A 190 13.94 -2.32 -10.87
C HIS A 190 15.43 -2.36 -10.57
N HIS A 191 15.88 -3.37 -9.82
CA HIS A 191 17.30 -3.58 -9.56
C HIS A 191 18.07 -3.80 -10.85
N TRP A 192 17.60 -4.68 -11.74
CA TRP A 192 18.20 -4.91 -13.04
C TRP A 192 18.30 -3.65 -13.90
N ILE A 193 17.21 -2.87 -14.00
CA ILE A 193 17.18 -1.65 -14.82
C ILE A 193 18.18 -0.63 -14.30
N ARG A 194 18.26 -0.48 -12.97
CA ARG A 194 19.07 0.55 -12.34
C ARG A 194 20.56 0.19 -12.32
N ASP A 195 20.86 -1.01 -11.87
CA ASP A 195 22.22 -1.41 -11.50
C ASP A 195 22.85 -2.35 -12.55
N GLU A 196 22.10 -2.78 -13.58
CA GLU A 196 22.50 -3.72 -14.62
C GLU A 196 23.07 -5.04 -14.04
N GLU A 197 22.63 -5.39 -12.82
CA GLU A 197 23.10 -6.53 -12.06
C GLU A 197 21.99 -7.55 -11.85
N TYR A 198 22.28 -8.82 -12.12
CA TYR A 198 21.43 -9.93 -11.67
C TYR A 198 21.74 -10.26 -10.21
N ILE A 199 20.71 -10.36 -9.40
CA ILE A 199 20.83 -10.72 -8.01
C ILE A 199 20.36 -12.16 -7.80
N GLU A 200 21.20 -12.96 -7.18
CA GLU A 200 20.90 -14.36 -6.89
C GLU A 200 20.15 -14.51 -5.55
N ALA A 201 19.36 -15.58 -5.44
CA ALA A 201 18.54 -15.80 -4.24
C ALA A 201 19.34 -15.96 -2.93
N ASN A 202 20.64 -16.31 -3.02
CA ASN A 202 21.55 -16.45 -1.89
C ASN A 202 22.39 -15.19 -1.60
N ASP A 203 22.13 -14.09 -2.30
CA ASP A 203 22.77 -12.80 -2.03
C ASP A 203 22.38 -12.30 -0.63
N ASP A 204 23.34 -11.75 0.11
CA ASP A 204 23.11 -11.22 1.48
C ASP A 204 22.07 -10.10 1.49
N ARG A 205 21.95 -9.31 0.43
CA ARG A 205 20.93 -8.26 0.31
C ARG A 205 19.52 -8.86 0.29
N VAL A 206 19.31 -9.99 -0.41
CA VAL A 206 18.04 -10.72 -0.42
C VAL A 206 17.68 -11.21 0.99
N LYS A 207 18.65 -11.76 1.69
CA LYS A 207 18.46 -12.19 3.08
C LYS A 207 18.07 -11.02 3.99
N ARG A 208 18.73 -9.87 3.88
CA ARG A 208 18.42 -8.66 4.66
C ARG A 208 17.01 -8.16 4.36
N VAL A 209 16.57 -8.18 3.09
CA VAL A 209 15.17 -7.88 2.71
C VAL A 209 14.22 -8.84 3.42
N ILE A 210 14.45 -10.14 3.39
CA ILE A 210 13.62 -11.15 4.07
C ILE A 210 13.59 -10.91 5.59
N ASP A 211 14.73 -10.67 6.22
CA ASP A 211 14.85 -10.45 7.65
C ASP A 211 14.10 -9.18 8.10
N SER A 212 14.02 -8.15 7.25
CA SER A 212 13.24 -6.93 7.54
C SER A 212 11.74 -7.19 7.78
N TRP A 213 11.21 -8.32 7.30
CA TRP A 213 9.82 -8.74 7.51
C TRP A 213 9.55 -9.38 8.87
N ARG A 214 10.56 -9.53 9.72
CA ARG A 214 10.41 -9.96 11.14
C ARG A 214 9.58 -11.24 11.27
N GLY A 215 9.85 -12.22 10.42
CA GLY A 215 9.16 -13.52 10.39
C GLY A 215 7.82 -13.53 9.65
N GLN A 216 7.34 -12.40 9.13
CA GLN A 216 6.23 -12.39 8.19
C GLN A 216 6.68 -12.88 6.82
N ARG A 217 5.78 -13.53 6.07
CA ARG A 217 6.05 -13.90 4.68
C ARG A 217 6.30 -12.64 3.84
N PRO A 218 7.49 -12.45 3.26
CA PRO A 218 7.81 -11.26 2.48
C PRO A 218 7.02 -11.19 1.18
N SER A 219 6.86 -9.99 0.66
CA SER A 219 6.46 -9.73 -0.72
C SER A 219 7.68 -9.32 -1.52
N MET A 220 7.75 -9.80 -2.75
CA MET A 220 8.75 -9.39 -3.74
C MET A 220 8.04 -9.20 -5.07
N HIS A 221 8.58 -8.33 -5.91
CA HIS A 221 8.13 -8.19 -7.28
C HIS A 221 9.12 -8.86 -8.21
N TYR A 222 8.58 -9.61 -9.16
CA TYR A 222 9.35 -10.29 -10.19
C TYR A 222 8.66 -10.10 -11.54
N SER A 223 9.35 -9.49 -12.48
CA SER A 223 8.89 -9.32 -13.85
C SER A 223 10.05 -9.56 -14.84
N TYR A 224 9.71 -9.94 -16.06
CA TYR A 224 10.67 -9.96 -17.16
C TYR A 224 10.57 -8.64 -17.93
N SER A 225 11.72 -8.07 -18.32
CA SER A 225 11.74 -7.08 -19.37
C SER A 225 11.33 -7.75 -20.68
N ARG A 226 10.49 -7.09 -21.44
CA ARG A 226 10.10 -7.52 -22.78
C ARG A 226 11.09 -7.03 -23.80
#